data_173db74d2e63dcd3f2228f52adc1c611
#
_entry.id   173db74d2e63dcd3f2228f52adc1c611
#
_cell.length_a   1.000
_cell.length_b   1.000
_cell.length_c   1.000
_cell.angle_alpha   90.00
_cell.angle_beta   90.00
_cell.angle_gamma   90.00
#
_symmetry.space_group_name_H-M   'P 1'
#
loop_
_entity.id
_entity.type
_entity.pdbx_description
1 polymer ?
#
loop_
_entity_poly.entity_id
_entity_poly.type
_entity_poly.pdbx_seq_one_letter_code
_entity_poly.pdbx_strand_id
1 'polypeptide(L)'
;ELWAHRPLTDFWRVGRGIARRLEAHGMFTMGDVALCSEQNEELLYRLFGKNAELLIDHAWGWEPCTIPAIKAYRPSENSLSSGQVLSCPYEAAKARLVLREMADQLSLELAEKGLVTDQIVLTVGYDIENLTDPARRTAYSGPVEQDRYGRRVPKAAHGAQKLDAPSSSTRRIMEAASALFDRIVDGGLLVRRMYLVAAHIV
;
A
#
# COMPACT_ATOMS: atom_id res chain seq x y z
N GLU A 1 -11.82 10.93 30.43
CA GLU A 1 -11.24 9.58 30.51
C GLU A 1 -10.34 9.28 29.29
N LEU A 2 -10.78 9.53 28.05
CA LEU A 2 -10.01 9.22 26.84
C LEU A 2 -8.73 10.04 26.69
N TRP A 3 -8.68 11.24 27.22
CA TRP A 3 -7.49 12.10 27.12
C TRP A 3 -6.25 11.52 27.82
N ALA A 4 -6.42 10.69 28.83
CA ALA A 4 -5.32 10.03 29.55
C ALA A 4 -5.01 8.61 29.05
N HIS A 5 -5.77 8.12 28.07
CA HIS A 5 -5.64 6.75 27.57
C HIS A 5 -4.29 6.54 26.85
N ARG A 6 -3.70 5.36 27.05
CA ARG A 6 -2.49 4.86 26.39
C ARG A 6 -2.69 3.40 25.98
N PRO A 7 -2.09 2.96 24.86
CA PRO A 7 -1.20 3.69 23.95
C PRO A 7 -1.99 4.56 22.94
N LEU A 8 -1.32 5.53 22.32
CA LEU A 8 -1.88 6.35 21.24
C LEU A 8 -2.39 5.53 20.04
N THR A 9 -1.80 4.36 19.80
CA THR A 9 -2.17 3.47 18.68
C THR A 9 -3.53 2.82 18.81
N ASP A 10 -4.22 2.96 19.95
CA ASP A 10 -5.59 2.48 20.14
C ASP A 10 -6.63 3.45 19.54
N PHE A 11 -6.19 4.66 19.20
CA PHE A 11 -7.06 5.65 18.56
C PHE A 11 -7.10 5.48 17.05
N TRP A 12 -8.27 5.70 16.48
CA TRP A 12 -8.49 5.65 15.04
C TRP A 12 -7.50 6.55 14.29
N ARG A 13 -6.90 6.02 13.22
CA ARG A 13 -5.89 6.66 12.37
C ARG A 13 -4.56 7.00 13.05
N VAL A 14 -4.34 6.66 14.30
CA VAL A 14 -3.04 6.80 14.95
C VAL A 14 -2.25 5.50 14.84
N GLY A 15 -1.55 5.32 13.72
CA GLY A 15 -0.63 4.20 13.54
C GLY A 15 0.72 4.43 14.22
N ARG A 16 1.57 3.38 14.25
CA ARG A 16 2.91 3.42 14.89
C ARG A 16 3.79 4.58 14.42
N GLY A 17 3.66 4.99 13.15
CA GLY A 17 4.45 6.11 12.60
C GLY A 17 4.03 7.46 13.19
N ILE A 18 2.73 7.69 13.37
CA ILE A 18 2.17 8.90 14.00
C ILE A 18 2.52 8.91 15.48
N ALA A 19 2.27 7.80 16.20
CA ALA A 19 2.58 7.67 17.61
C ALA A 19 4.05 7.99 17.90
N ARG A 20 5.00 7.40 17.18
CA ARG A 20 6.44 7.71 17.37
C ARG A 20 6.79 9.18 17.16
N ARG A 21 6.16 9.85 16.19
CA ARG A 21 6.40 11.29 15.97
C ARG A 21 5.85 12.14 17.10
N LEU A 22 4.67 11.80 17.61
CA LEU A 22 4.07 12.48 18.77
C LEU A 22 4.93 12.27 20.02
N GLU A 23 5.30 11.04 20.33
CA GLU A 23 6.13 10.65 21.46
C GLU A 23 7.50 11.35 21.43
N ALA A 24 8.12 11.49 20.26
CA ALA A 24 9.39 12.22 20.07
C ALA A 24 9.28 13.71 20.41
N HIS A 25 8.06 14.26 20.47
CA HIS A 25 7.77 15.65 20.85
C HIS A 25 7.06 15.75 22.21
N GLY A 26 7.12 14.69 23.03
CA GLY A 26 6.58 14.67 24.38
C GLY A 26 5.07 14.47 24.47
N MET A 27 4.40 14.12 23.39
CA MET A 27 2.96 13.86 23.36
C MET A 27 2.70 12.34 23.41
N PHE A 28 2.18 11.87 24.54
CA PHE A 28 1.97 10.44 24.83
C PHE A 28 0.49 10.06 24.90
N THR A 29 -0.40 11.05 24.89
CA THR A 29 -1.86 10.90 25.01
C THR A 29 -2.57 11.82 24.03
N MET A 30 -3.85 11.55 23.76
CA MET A 30 -4.69 12.49 22.98
C MET A 30 -4.92 13.80 23.71
N GLY A 31 -4.89 13.80 25.05
CA GLY A 31 -4.90 15.02 25.85
C GLY A 31 -3.69 15.91 25.59
N ASP A 32 -2.49 15.33 25.44
CA ASP A 32 -1.29 16.08 25.09
C ASP A 32 -1.41 16.71 23.70
N VAL A 33 -2.00 15.99 22.75
CA VAL A 33 -2.27 16.49 21.40
C VAL A 33 -3.25 17.66 21.42
N ALA A 34 -4.35 17.54 22.18
CA ALA A 34 -5.35 18.60 22.33
C ALA A 34 -4.72 19.86 22.94
N LEU A 35 -3.95 19.72 24.02
CA LEU A 35 -3.24 20.85 24.64
C LEU A 35 -2.20 21.47 23.69
N CYS A 36 -1.47 20.63 22.92
CA CYS A 36 -0.53 21.13 21.92
C CYS A 36 -1.26 21.93 20.83
N SER A 37 -2.47 21.56 20.43
CA SER A 37 -3.21 22.30 19.42
C SER A 37 -3.62 23.71 19.88
N GLU A 38 -3.81 23.94 21.18
CA GLU A 38 -4.05 25.27 21.72
C GLU A 38 -2.77 26.11 21.84
N GLN A 39 -1.66 25.48 22.20
CA GLN A 39 -0.44 26.18 22.53
C GLN A 39 0.52 26.36 21.35
N ASN A 40 0.55 25.38 20.43
CA ASN A 40 1.46 25.32 19.29
C ASN A 40 0.91 24.44 18.17
N GLU A 41 -0.22 24.82 17.60
CA GLU A 41 -0.87 24.11 16.51
C GLU A 41 0.05 23.95 15.29
N GLU A 42 0.89 24.95 15.01
CA GLU A 42 1.84 24.92 13.90
C GLU A 42 2.81 23.73 13.98
N LEU A 43 3.17 23.27 15.17
CA LEU A 43 3.98 22.07 15.34
C LEU A 43 3.27 20.85 14.75
N LEU A 44 1.98 20.67 15.03
CA LEU A 44 1.19 19.54 14.52
C LEU A 44 1.07 19.59 13.00
N TYR A 45 0.82 20.76 12.40
CA TYR A 45 0.79 20.91 10.94
C TYR A 45 2.16 20.66 10.30
N ARG A 46 3.24 21.07 10.91
CA ARG A 46 4.61 20.77 10.44
C ARG A 46 4.92 19.28 10.47
N LEU A 47 4.43 18.54 11.48
CA LEU A 47 4.66 17.12 11.63
C LEU A 47 3.79 16.27 10.70
N PHE A 48 2.52 16.66 10.49
CA PHE A 48 1.52 15.82 9.87
C PHE A 48 0.85 16.44 8.62
N GLY A 49 1.17 17.69 8.28
CA GLY A 49 0.53 18.42 7.18
C GLY A 49 -0.98 18.50 7.38
N LYS A 50 -1.74 18.38 6.31
CA LYS A 50 -3.22 18.40 6.36
C LYS A 50 -3.86 17.33 7.26
N ASN A 51 -3.13 16.27 7.59
CA ASN A 51 -3.65 15.23 8.50
C ASN A 51 -3.64 15.68 9.98
N ALA A 52 -2.98 16.82 10.30
CA ALA A 52 -3.03 17.39 11.63
C ALA A 52 -4.45 17.81 12.03
N GLU A 53 -5.21 18.36 11.10
CA GLU A 53 -6.60 18.80 11.33
C GLU A 53 -7.47 17.65 11.88
N LEU A 54 -7.47 16.51 11.20
CA LEU A 54 -8.21 15.35 11.66
C LEU A 54 -7.69 14.79 13.00
N LEU A 55 -6.38 14.84 13.23
CA LEU A 55 -5.78 14.40 14.50
C LEU A 55 -6.20 15.31 15.65
N ILE A 56 -6.26 16.62 15.43
CA ILE A 56 -6.73 17.62 16.40
C ILE A 56 -8.21 17.43 16.69
N ASP A 57 -9.04 17.30 15.67
CA ASP A 57 -10.47 17.04 15.80
C ASP A 57 -10.74 15.81 16.68
N HIS A 58 -10.07 14.70 16.38
CA HIS A 58 -10.18 13.47 17.16
C HIS A 58 -9.68 13.62 18.61
N ALA A 59 -8.63 14.43 18.83
CA ALA A 59 -8.12 14.70 20.17
C ALA A 59 -9.12 15.47 21.01
N TRP A 60 -9.90 16.34 20.39
CA TRP A 60 -11.03 17.06 21.02
C TRP A 60 -12.32 16.24 21.06
N GLY A 61 -12.34 15.02 20.52
CA GLY A 61 -13.52 14.15 20.47
C GLY A 61 -14.52 14.51 19.37
N TRP A 62 -14.07 15.23 18.35
CA TRP A 62 -14.86 15.60 17.19
C TRP A 62 -14.62 14.66 16.02
N GLU A 63 -15.69 14.10 15.43
CA GLU A 63 -15.64 13.31 14.20
C GLU A 63 -16.50 13.98 13.13
N PRO A 64 -15.87 14.70 12.17
CA PRO A 64 -16.59 15.42 11.13
C PRO A 64 -17.21 14.49 10.08
N CYS A 65 -16.70 13.25 9.95
CA CYS A 65 -17.15 12.31 8.94
C CYS A 65 -18.35 11.51 9.40
N THR A 66 -19.51 11.84 8.85
CA THR A 66 -20.77 11.12 9.13
C THR A 66 -21.00 9.95 8.18
N ILE A 67 -21.87 8.99 8.55
CA ILE A 67 -22.28 7.90 7.65
C ILE A 67 -22.87 8.40 6.32
N PRO A 68 -23.72 9.46 6.29
CA PRO A 68 -24.13 10.07 5.02
C PRO A 68 -22.97 10.60 4.19
N ALA A 69 -21.96 11.22 4.82
CA ALA A 69 -20.77 11.70 4.12
C ALA A 69 -19.98 10.55 3.50
N ILE A 70 -19.79 9.44 4.22
CA ILE A 70 -19.14 8.22 3.70
C ILE A 70 -19.90 7.67 2.50
N LYS A 71 -21.23 7.58 2.58
CA LYS A 71 -22.06 7.07 1.48
C LYS A 71 -22.06 8.00 0.26
N ALA A 72 -21.94 9.30 0.45
CA ALA A 72 -21.88 10.28 -0.61
C ALA A 72 -20.48 10.43 -1.24
N TYR A 73 -19.44 9.94 -0.58
CA TYR A 73 -18.06 10.07 -1.06
C TYR A 73 -17.87 9.42 -2.44
N ARG A 74 -17.24 10.17 -3.32
CA ARG A 74 -16.78 9.69 -4.63
C ARG A 74 -15.27 9.87 -4.69
N PRO A 75 -14.48 8.78 -4.88
CA PRO A 75 -13.03 8.87 -5.01
C PRO A 75 -12.65 9.78 -6.19
N SER A 76 -11.63 10.59 -5.99
CA SER A 76 -11.06 11.43 -7.08
C SER A 76 -10.16 10.61 -8.00
N GLU A 77 -9.60 9.51 -7.50
CA GLU A 77 -8.79 8.57 -8.28
C GLU A 77 -9.53 7.25 -8.38
N ASN A 78 -9.68 6.78 -9.61
CA ASN A 78 -10.33 5.51 -9.89
C ASN A 78 -9.28 4.46 -10.24
N SER A 79 -9.21 3.42 -9.43
CA SER A 79 -8.39 2.24 -9.72
C SER A 79 -9.07 0.97 -9.21
N LEU A 80 -8.85 -0.13 -9.90
CA LEU A 80 -9.17 -1.48 -9.42
C LEU A 80 -7.86 -2.20 -9.11
N SER A 81 -7.82 -2.90 -8.00
CA SER A 81 -6.61 -3.62 -7.58
C SER A 81 -6.91 -5.03 -7.15
N SER A 82 -6.04 -5.96 -7.56
CA SER A 82 -6.01 -7.34 -7.08
C SER A 82 -4.70 -7.57 -6.34
N GLY A 83 -4.78 -8.11 -5.13
CA GLY A 83 -3.62 -8.43 -4.31
C GLY A 83 -3.62 -9.89 -3.89
N GLN A 84 -2.47 -10.58 -4.03
CA GLN A 84 -2.33 -11.96 -3.63
C GLN A 84 -1.05 -12.20 -2.81
N VAL A 85 -1.22 -12.83 -1.66
CA VAL A 85 -0.12 -13.41 -0.88
C VAL A 85 -0.06 -14.89 -1.21
N LEU A 86 1.09 -15.34 -1.70
CA LEU A 86 1.29 -16.74 -2.08
C LEU A 86 1.39 -17.63 -0.84
N SER A 87 0.90 -18.86 -0.91
CA SER A 87 0.89 -19.82 0.20
C SER A 87 2.31 -20.17 0.69
N CYS A 88 3.27 -20.21 -0.23
CA CYS A 88 4.69 -20.40 0.03
C CYS A 88 5.52 -19.51 -0.92
N PRO A 89 6.84 -19.39 -0.75
CA PRO A 89 7.69 -18.72 -1.72
C PRO A 89 7.62 -19.41 -3.10
N TYR A 90 7.39 -18.63 -4.17
CA TYR A 90 7.34 -19.14 -5.54
C TYR A 90 8.51 -18.63 -6.35
N GLU A 91 9.07 -19.48 -7.19
CA GLU A 91 10.00 -19.06 -8.24
C GLU A 91 9.30 -18.13 -9.25
N ALA A 92 10.07 -17.29 -9.91
CA ALA A 92 9.54 -16.25 -10.80
C ALA A 92 8.61 -16.82 -11.89
N ALA A 93 8.93 -17.97 -12.48
CA ALA A 93 8.09 -18.60 -13.51
C ALA A 93 6.70 -18.97 -13.00
N LYS A 94 6.61 -19.53 -11.77
CA LYS A 94 5.35 -19.86 -11.12
C LYS A 94 4.58 -18.63 -10.67
N ALA A 95 5.28 -17.62 -10.14
CA ALA A 95 4.68 -16.34 -9.78
C ALA A 95 4.10 -15.62 -11.01
N ARG A 96 4.80 -15.69 -12.15
CA ARG A 96 4.32 -15.13 -13.42
C ARG A 96 3.01 -15.79 -13.91
N LEU A 97 2.84 -17.10 -13.69
CA LEU A 97 1.57 -17.78 -14.00
C LEU A 97 0.43 -17.22 -13.13
N VAL A 98 0.66 -17.10 -11.82
CA VAL A 98 -0.34 -16.50 -10.91
C VAL A 98 -0.66 -15.05 -11.31
N LEU A 99 0.32 -14.26 -11.73
CA LEU A 99 0.07 -12.91 -12.22
C LEU A 99 -0.88 -12.91 -13.44
N ARG A 100 -0.75 -13.88 -14.34
CA ARG A 100 -1.65 -13.99 -15.49
C ARG A 100 -3.07 -14.30 -15.06
N GLU A 101 -3.27 -15.17 -14.07
CA GLU A 101 -4.58 -15.44 -13.48
C GLU A 101 -5.17 -14.18 -12.81
N MET A 102 -4.33 -13.40 -12.08
CA MET A 102 -4.76 -12.12 -11.51
C MET A 102 -5.16 -11.11 -12.59
N ALA A 103 -4.43 -11.06 -13.70
CA ALA A 103 -4.73 -10.16 -14.81
C ALA A 103 -6.03 -10.55 -15.55
N ASP A 104 -6.29 -11.85 -15.70
CA ASP A 104 -7.55 -12.37 -16.23
C ASP A 104 -8.73 -11.95 -15.36
N GLN A 105 -8.65 -12.21 -14.06
CA GLN A 105 -9.66 -11.82 -13.08
C GLN A 105 -9.92 -10.31 -13.06
N LEU A 106 -8.85 -9.49 -13.07
CA LEU A 106 -8.97 -8.04 -13.08
C LEU A 106 -9.66 -7.53 -14.35
N SER A 107 -9.37 -8.15 -15.50
CA SER A 107 -10.01 -7.79 -16.78
C SER A 107 -11.50 -8.15 -16.80
N LEU A 108 -11.88 -9.28 -16.21
CA LEU A 108 -13.30 -9.66 -16.05
C LEU A 108 -14.04 -8.65 -15.17
N GLU A 109 -13.45 -8.26 -14.05
CA GLU A 109 -14.05 -7.27 -13.16
C GLU A 109 -14.22 -5.90 -13.84
N LEU A 110 -13.25 -5.47 -14.63
CA LEU A 110 -13.37 -4.25 -15.46
C LEU A 110 -14.53 -4.36 -16.44
N ALA A 111 -14.61 -5.48 -17.16
CA ALA A 111 -15.68 -5.72 -18.14
C ALA A 111 -17.07 -5.78 -17.49
N GLU A 112 -17.22 -6.46 -16.37
CA GLU A 112 -18.48 -6.53 -15.60
C GLU A 112 -18.97 -5.17 -15.14
N LYS A 113 -18.04 -4.28 -14.77
CA LYS A 113 -18.34 -2.91 -14.33
C LYS A 113 -18.47 -1.91 -15.49
N GLY A 114 -18.24 -2.34 -16.73
CA GLY A 114 -18.24 -1.45 -17.91
C GLY A 114 -17.09 -0.45 -17.90
N LEU A 115 -15.97 -0.77 -17.24
CA LEU A 115 -14.81 0.11 -17.08
C LEU A 115 -13.65 -0.31 -17.99
N VAL A 116 -12.79 0.64 -18.31
CA VAL A 116 -11.54 0.42 -19.05
C VAL A 116 -10.38 1.10 -18.32
N THR A 117 -9.16 0.62 -18.54
CA THR A 117 -7.91 1.19 -18.00
C THR A 117 -6.93 1.47 -19.12
N ASP A 118 -6.11 2.50 -18.96
CA ASP A 118 -4.98 2.80 -19.84
C ASP A 118 -3.63 2.47 -19.21
N GLN A 119 -3.59 2.02 -17.96
CA GLN A 119 -2.33 1.74 -17.25
C GLN A 119 -2.45 0.60 -16.26
N ILE A 120 -1.47 -0.31 -16.32
CA ILE A 120 -1.29 -1.37 -15.34
C ILE A 120 -0.09 -1.04 -14.46
N VAL A 121 -0.26 -1.18 -13.15
CA VAL A 121 0.82 -1.05 -12.17
C VAL A 121 1.00 -2.38 -11.46
N LEU A 122 2.25 -2.82 -11.31
CA LEU A 122 2.61 -4.08 -10.66
C LEU A 122 3.60 -3.82 -9.54
N THR A 123 3.34 -4.43 -8.39
CA THR A 123 4.28 -4.52 -7.27
C THR A 123 4.47 -5.97 -6.89
N VAL A 124 5.74 -6.42 -6.84
CA VAL A 124 6.11 -7.80 -6.50
C VAL A 124 7.01 -7.77 -5.27
N GLY A 125 6.52 -8.31 -4.17
CA GLY A 125 7.29 -8.44 -2.93
C GLY A 125 7.95 -9.82 -2.85
N TYR A 126 9.24 -9.81 -2.51
CA TYR A 126 10.04 -11.01 -2.39
C TYR A 126 9.96 -11.63 -1.00
N ASP A 127 10.28 -12.92 -0.91
CA ASP A 127 10.26 -13.65 0.36
C ASP A 127 11.55 -13.41 1.16
N ILE A 128 11.43 -13.51 2.49
CA ILE A 128 12.54 -13.41 3.43
C ILE A 128 13.58 -14.52 3.21
N GLU A 129 13.18 -15.68 2.69
CA GLU A 129 14.05 -16.82 2.40
C GLU A 129 15.21 -16.42 1.47
N ASN A 130 15.03 -15.44 0.58
CA ASN A 130 16.11 -14.89 -0.24
C ASN A 130 17.27 -14.30 0.57
N LEU A 131 17.05 -13.95 1.85
CA LEU A 131 18.07 -13.38 2.74
C LEU A 131 18.41 -14.26 3.94
N THR A 132 17.62 -15.30 4.21
CA THR A 132 17.84 -16.24 5.33
C THR A 132 18.48 -17.55 4.88
N ASP A 133 18.25 -17.98 3.64
CA ASP A 133 18.99 -19.09 3.05
C ASP A 133 20.43 -18.64 2.67
N PRO A 134 21.48 -19.34 3.15
CA PRO A 134 22.86 -18.91 2.93
C PRO A 134 23.27 -18.82 1.44
N ALA A 135 22.81 -19.77 0.61
CA ALA A 135 23.17 -19.80 -0.81
C ALA A 135 22.50 -18.65 -1.56
N ARG A 136 21.19 -18.40 -1.31
CA ARG A 136 20.45 -17.28 -1.90
C ARG A 136 20.98 -15.94 -1.41
N ARG A 137 21.31 -15.84 -0.13
CA ARG A 137 21.86 -14.60 0.46
C ARG A 137 23.21 -14.23 -0.17
N THR A 138 24.06 -15.21 -0.44
CA THR A 138 25.36 -14.97 -1.09
C THR A 138 25.19 -14.54 -2.55
N ALA A 139 24.20 -15.06 -3.25
CA ALA A 139 23.92 -14.72 -4.64
C ALA A 139 23.25 -13.34 -4.81
N TYR A 140 22.63 -12.78 -3.75
CA TYR A 140 21.91 -11.52 -3.82
C TYR A 140 22.75 -10.33 -3.35
N SER A 141 23.01 -9.39 -4.25
CA SER A 141 23.72 -8.12 -3.98
C SER A 141 22.83 -6.87 -4.08
N GLY A 142 21.54 -7.05 -4.32
CA GLY A 142 20.60 -5.95 -4.51
C GLY A 142 20.18 -5.24 -3.20
N PRO A 143 19.36 -4.18 -3.31
CA PRO A 143 18.91 -3.41 -2.17
C PRO A 143 17.96 -4.20 -1.27
N VAL A 144 18.07 -3.97 0.04
CA VAL A 144 17.27 -4.59 1.09
C VAL A 144 16.43 -3.54 1.79
N GLU A 145 15.16 -3.85 2.06
CA GLU A 145 14.24 -3.00 2.81
C GLU A 145 13.66 -3.75 4.02
N GLN A 146 13.01 -3.01 4.92
CA GLN A 146 12.22 -3.62 5.99
C GLN A 146 10.74 -3.67 5.57
N ASP A 147 10.15 -4.85 5.72
CA ASP A 147 8.71 -4.99 5.54
C ASP A 147 7.92 -4.40 6.73
N ARG A 148 6.58 -4.39 6.63
CA ARG A 148 5.71 -3.88 7.71
C ARG A 148 5.84 -4.61 9.05
N TYR A 149 6.47 -5.77 9.06
CA TYR A 149 6.75 -6.55 10.28
C TYR A 149 8.16 -6.33 10.82
N GLY A 150 8.94 -5.42 10.20
CA GLY A 150 10.32 -5.14 10.57
C GLY A 150 11.33 -6.16 10.07
N ARG A 151 10.93 -7.11 9.19
CA ARG A 151 11.83 -8.14 8.65
C ARG A 151 12.58 -7.59 7.44
N ARG A 152 13.85 -7.95 7.33
CA ARG A 152 14.66 -7.61 6.16
C ARG A 152 14.26 -8.50 4.99
N VAL A 153 13.93 -7.88 3.87
CA VAL A 153 13.56 -8.55 2.61
C VAL A 153 14.25 -7.85 1.44
N PRO A 154 14.46 -8.51 0.28
CA PRO A 154 14.86 -7.80 -0.93
C PRO A 154 13.85 -6.70 -1.26
N LYS A 155 14.34 -5.55 -1.75
CA LYS A 155 13.46 -4.44 -2.14
C LYS A 155 12.45 -4.92 -3.17
N ALA A 156 11.17 -4.59 -2.93
CA ALA A 156 10.09 -4.97 -3.82
C ALA A 156 10.29 -4.40 -5.24
N ALA A 157 10.00 -5.21 -6.26
CA ALA A 157 9.93 -4.74 -7.62
C ALA A 157 8.63 -3.95 -7.83
N HIS A 158 8.75 -2.79 -8.47
CA HIS A 158 7.60 -1.92 -8.74
C HIS A 158 7.74 -1.26 -10.10
N GLY A 159 6.63 -1.18 -10.83
CA GLY A 159 6.62 -0.51 -12.13
C GLY A 159 5.21 -0.32 -12.68
N ALA A 160 5.14 0.45 -13.76
CA ALA A 160 3.92 0.70 -14.50
C ALA A 160 4.11 0.42 -15.99
N GLN A 161 3.04 0.02 -16.66
CA GLN A 161 2.95 -0.20 -18.10
C GLN A 161 1.70 0.49 -18.63
N LYS A 162 1.89 1.45 -19.52
CA LYS A 162 0.77 2.06 -20.27
C LYS A 162 0.30 1.11 -21.36
N LEU A 163 -1.00 1.14 -21.62
CA LEU A 163 -1.63 0.51 -22.78
C LEU A 163 -1.72 1.54 -23.91
N ASP A 164 -1.69 1.10 -25.15
CA ASP A 164 -1.80 1.98 -26.34
C ASP A 164 -3.13 2.70 -26.41
N ALA A 165 -4.19 2.11 -25.85
CA ALA A 165 -5.50 2.69 -25.69
C ALA A 165 -6.21 2.10 -24.47
N PRO A 166 -7.17 2.84 -23.85
CA PRO A 166 -8.00 2.32 -22.78
C PRO A 166 -8.68 1.01 -23.17
N SER A 167 -8.63 0.01 -22.30
CA SER A 167 -9.12 -1.33 -22.62
C SER A 167 -9.50 -2.12 -21.37
N SER A 168 -10.49 -3.01 -21.48
CA SER A 168 -10.79 -4.10 -20.56
C SER A 168 -10.44 -5.48 -21.15
N SER A 169 -9.78 -5.51 -22.31
CA SER A 169 -9.43 -6.76 -22.98
C SER A 169 -8.45 -7.59 -22.17
N THR A 170 -8.87 -8.80 -21.79
CA THR A 170 -8.03 -9.78 -21.07
C THR A 170 -6.68 -9.98 -21.75
N ARG A 171 -6.66 -10.14 -23.06
CA ARG A 171 -5.42 -10.33 -23.82
C ARG A 171 -4.46 -9.16 -23.62
N ARG A 172 -4.92 -7.91 -23.81
CA ARG A 172 -4.07 -6.73 -23.69
C ARG A 172 -3.56 -6.52 -22.26
N ILE A 173 -4.42 -6.69 -21.27
CA ILE A 173 -4.06 -6.55 -19.85
C ILE A 173 -3.07 -7.61 -19.45
N MET A 174 -3.29 -8.89 -19.85
CA MET A 174 -2.39 -10.00 -19.56
C MET A 174 -1.04 -9.86 -20.25
N GLU A 175 -0.99 -9.42 -21.51
CA GLU A 175 0.25 -9.13 -22.23
C GLU A 175 1.03 -8.01 -21.55
N ALA A 176 0.37 -6.89 -21.20
CA ALA A 176 0.99 -5.76 -20.51
C ALA A 176 1.51 -6.15 -19.11
N ALA A 177 0.73 -6.88 -18.32
CA ALA A 177 1.14 -7.36 -17.00
C ALA A 177 2.34 -8.33 -17.10
N SER A 178 2.33 -9.24 -18.08
CA SER A 178 3.42 -10.18 -18.31
C SER A 178 4.71 -9.48 -18.75
N ALA A 179 4.62 -8.55 -19.69
CA ALA A 179 5.77 -7.77 -20.15
C ALA A 179 6.35 -6.90 -19.03
N LEU A 180 5.48 -6.31 -18.20
CA LEU A 180 5.90 -5.54 -17.03
C LEU A 180 6.65 -6.43 -16.03
N PHE A 181 6.10 -7.61 -15.71
CA PHE A 181 6.73 -8.59 -14.82
C PHE A 181 8.13 -8.96 -15.33
N ASP A 182 8.25 -9.34 -16.60
CA ASP A 182 9.51 -9.76 -17.23
C ASP A 182 10.56 -8.64 -17.21
N ARG A 183 10.13 -7.37 -17.21
CA ARG A 183 11.01 -6.19 -17.15
C ARG A 183 11.51 -5.84 -15.76
N ILE A 184 10.67 -6.01 -14.71
CA ILE A 184 10.98 -5.48 -13.36
C ILE A 184 11.38 -6.54 -12.35
N VAL A 185 10.99 -7.80 -12.55
CA VAL A 185 11.20 -8.87 -11.57
C VAL A 185 12.55 -9.52 -11.74
N ASP A 186 13.28 -9.64 -10.64
CA ASP A 186 14.50 -10.46 -10.60
C ASP A 186 14.12 -11.95 -10.59
N GLY A 187 14.41 -12.64 -11.69
CA GLY A 187 14.10 -14.05 -11.89
C GLY A 187 14.80 -15.03 -10.94
N GLY A 188 15.88 -14.58 -10.27
CA GLY A 188 16.60 -15.38 -9.28
C GLY A 188 15.99 -15.36 -7.89
N LEU A 189 15.02 -14.47 -7.63
CA LEU A 189 14.42 -14.28 -6.32
C LEU A 189 13.09 -15.02 -6.18
N LEU A 190 12.83 -15.52 -4.97
CA LEU A 190 11.56 -16.09 -4.58
C LEU A 190 10.54 -14.97 -4.31
N VAL A 191 9.39 -15.07 -4.95
CA VAL A 191 8.25 -14.15 -4.82
C VAL A 191 7.33 -14.60 -3.67
N ARG A 192 6.83 -13.63 -2.88
CA ARG A 192 5.91 -13.89 -1.78
C ARG A 192 4.54 -13.26 -1.95
N ARG A 193 4.47 -12.11 -2.60
CA ARG A 193 3.21 -11.36 -2.79
C ARG A 193 3.25 -10.55 -4.06
N MET A 194 2.08 -10.32 -4.63
CA MET A 194 1.91 -9.48 -5.81
C MET A 194 0.69 -8.59 -5.64
N TYR A 195 0.77 -7.38 -6.19
CA TYR A 195 -0.33 -6.43 -6.29
C TYR A 195 -0.38 -5.92 -7.72
N LEU A 196 -1.51 -6.14 -8.36
CA LEU A 196 -1.80 -5.69 -9.72
C LEU A 196 -2.90 -4.64 -9.66
N VAL A 197 -2.68 -3.50 -10.29
CA VAL A 197 -3.60 -2.37 -10.29
C VAL A 197 -3.90 -1.95 -11.71
N ALA A 198 -5.18 -1.85 -12.05
CA ALA A 198 -5.68 -1.10 -13.19
C ALA A 198 -5.90 0.36 -12.74
N ALA A 199 -5.05 1.26 -13.21
CA ALA A 199 -5.11 2.67 -12.87
C ALA A 199 -5.87 3.48 -13.95
N HIS A 200 -6.26 4.71 -13.62
CA HIS A 200 -6.96 5.61 -14.52
C HIS A 200 -8.20 4.98 -15.16
N ILE A 201 -8.99 4.27 -14.35
CA ILE A 201 -10.20 3.63 -14.86
C ILE A 201 -11.30 4.65 -15.15
N VAL A 202 -11.96 4.49 -16.28
CA VAL A 202 -13.09 5.32 -16.75
C VAL A 202 -14.21 4.42 -17.27
#